data_30696c63ec2fb816969a19a93b82c086
#
_entry.id   30696c63ec2fb816969a19a93b82c086
#
_cell.length_a   1.000
_cell.length_b   1.000
_cell.length_c   1.000
_cell.angle_alpha   90.00
_cell.angle_beta   90.00
_cell.angle_gamma   90.00
#
_symmetry.space_group_name_H-M   'P 1'
#
loop_
_entity.id
_entity.type
_entity.pdbx_description
1 polymer ?
#
loop_
_entity_poly.entity_id
_entity_poly.type
_entity_poly.pdbx_seq_one_letter_code
_entity_poly.pdbx_strand_id
1 'polypeptide(L)'
;METIRRFVFPIIWMVIFAVIAIALGKMAFFSDDSNAADPDDDGIGPVVDYDQYATVPAEKGDIASTLELSATVVPDPSTPLLATNAGEVNWVWVKNGDTVDKGDEILQVRVPVEEQETATETGTAGGTDDDTDGTVAAPTTPPEQKYHYYTLRATSAGTVKEFNTLVGQELGIGDTVLQLSPGTYSISAELTPEQQLDLLDKDIEATAALPTSEDPIRCTKPSIEDEAGDGSVDNDDPEQQPQIDPQTGEEITPETSAASLTCAVPKKTAIVPGLSVTITVDLGSAEGVLTVPTTAVEGSLAQGTVYQLDEETGEPVPVGVELGLRGPDTVEIKSGLEEGDEVLQFVPGVENPDGGMGGEEMFW
;
A
#
# COMPACT_ATOMS: atom_id res chain seq x y z
N MET A 1 -24.42 -63.03 9.39
CA MET A 1 -23.16 -62.19 9.24
C MET A 1 -22.76 -61.44 10.51
N GLU A 2 -23.46 -61.53 11.61
CA GLU A 2 -23.17 -60.80 12.87
C GLU A 2 -22.14 -61.50 13.77
N THR A 3 -21.94 -62.76 13.67
CA THR A 3 -21.00 -63.54 14.50
C THR A 3 -19.52 -63.30 14.16
N ILE A 4 -19.19 -62.95 12.92
CA ILE A 4 -17.82 -62.65 12.48
C ILE A 4 -17.34 -61.31 13.01
N ARG A 5 -18.22 -60.32 13.09
CA ARG A 5 -17.87 -58.97 13.54
C ARG A 5 -17.55 -58.89 15.04
N ARG A 6 -18.11 -59.82 15.84
CA ARG A 6 -17.98 -59.82 17.30
C ARG A 6 -16.66 -60.43 17.79
N PHE A 7 -16.03 -61.30 16.97
CA PHE A 7 -14.78 -61.98 17.36
C PHE A 7 -13.57 -61.49 16.53
N VAL A 8 -13.75 -61.13 15.28
CA VAL A 8 -12.65 -60.72 14.41
C VAL A 8 -12.13 -59.32 14.75
N PHE A 9 -13.03 -58.42 15.12
CA PHE A 9 -12.66 -57.03 15.45
C PHE A 9 -11.74 -56.92 16.68
N PRO A 10 -12.02 -57.59 17.81
CA PRO A 10 -11.13 -57.52 18.96
C PRO A 10 -9.79 -58.25 18.73
N ILE A 11 -9.77 -59.28 17.88
CA ILE A 11 -8.53 -59.99 17.55
C ILE A 11 -7.62 -59.11 16.69
N ILE A 12 -8.16 -58.39 15.71
CA ILE A 12 -7.39 -57.43 14.88
C ILE A 12 -6.82 -56.30 15.76
N TRP A 13 -7.59 -55.77 16.67
CA TRP A 13 -7.13 -54.73 17.62
C TRP A 13 -6.01 -55.25 18.53
N MET A 14 -6.13 -56.51 19.02
CA MET A 14 -5.09 -57.11 19.86
C MET A 14 -3.77 -57.33 19.08
N VAL A 15 -3.85 -57.71 17.82
CA VAL A 15 -2.66 -57.83 16.95
C VAL A 15 -2.01 -56.49 16.68
N ILE A 16 -2.81 -55.44 16.43
CA ILE A 16 -2.29 -54.08 16.23
C ILE A 16 -1.57 -53.58 17.49
N PHE A 17 -2.18 -53.75 18.67
CA PHE A 17 -1.53 -53.37 19.92
C PHE A 17 -0.26 -54.18 20.23
N ALA A 18 -0.23 -55.47 19.87
CA ALA A 18 0.98 -56.29 20.00
C ALA A 18 2.11 -55.81 19.08
N VAL A 19 1.80 -55.40 17.86
CA VAL A 19 2.79 -54.86 16.91
C VAL A 19 3.32 -53.50 17.40
N ILE A 20 2.44 -52.63 17.90
CA ILE A 20 2.84 -51.35 18.48
C ILE A 20 3.70 -51.54 19.73
N ALA A 21 3.35 -52.45 20.60
CA ALA A 21 4.13 -52.76 21.81
C ALA A 21 5.53 -53.31 21.48
N ILE A 22 5.63 -54.17 20.44
CA ILE A 22 6.92 -54.68 19.95
C ILE A 22 7.75 -53.57 19.31
N ALA A 23 7.12 -52.65 18.56
CA ALA A 23 7.81 -51.52 17.94
C ALA A 23 8.34 -50.52 19.00
N LEU A 24 7.53 -50.22 20.01
CA LEU A 24 7.94 -49.37 21.14
C LEU A 24 8.98 -50.06 22.03
N GLY A 25 8.86 -51.35 22.26
CA GLY A 25 9.85 -52.12 22.98
C GLY A 25 11.20 -52.18 22.25
N LYS A 26 11.20 -52.29 20.93
CA LYS A 26 12.42 -52.21 20.13
C LYS A 26 13.07 -50.84 20.23
N MET A 27 12.28 -49.76 20.22
CA MET A 27 12.78 -48.38 20.33
C MET A 27 13.31 -48.09 21.75
N ALA A 28 12.72 -48.67 22.79
CA ALA A 28 13.14 -48.43 24.18
C ALA A 28 14.32 -49.32 24.62
N PHE A 29 14.54 -50.52 24.00
CA PHE A 29 15.57 -51.46 24.45
C PHE A 29 16.69 -51.68 23.43
N PHE A 30 16.54 -51.22 22.20
CA PHE A 30 17.53 -51.36 21.11
C PHE A 30 17.80 -50.01 20.44
N SER A 31 17.75 -48.92 21.19
CA SER A 31 18.53 -47.74 20.81
C SER A 31 20.00 -48.17 20.96
N ASP A 32 20.70 -48.26 19.85
CA ASP A 32 22.15 -48.41 19.85
C ASP A 32 22.74 -47.12 20.47
N ASP A 33 22.80 -47.09 21.79
CA ASP A 33 23.72 -46.22 22.50
C ASP A 33 25.12 -46.81 22.31
N SER A 34 25.72 -46.57 21.16
CA SER A 34 27.18 -46.69 20.98
C SER A 34 27.86 -45.44 21.60
N ASN A 35 27.59 -45.21 22.87
CA ASN A 35 28.40 -44.36 23.74
C ASN A 35 28.33 -44.86 25.18
N ALA A 36 28.84 -46.08 25.39
CA ALA A 36 29.25 -46.50 26.72
C ALA A 36 30.55 -45.76 27.01
N ALA A 37 30.46 -44.63 27.71
CA ALA A 37 31.60 -43.99 28.31
C ALA A 37 32.26 -44.94 29.32
N ASP A 38 33.50 -45.27 29.08
CA ASP A 38 34.39 -45.89 30.01
C ASP A 38 34.59 -44.95 31.20
N PRO A 39 34.39 -45.38 32.50
CA PRO A 39 34.37 -44.45 33.65
C PRO A 39 35.75 -43.97 34.09
N ASP A 40 36.82 -44.14 33.34
CA ASP A 40 38.19 -43.83 33.76
C ASP A 40 38.98 -42.96 32.76
N ASP A 41 38.34 -42.26 31.83
CA ASP A 41 39.02 -41.25 30.98
C ASP A 41 38.63 -39.84 31.38
N ASP A 42 39.46 -39.21 32.22
CA ASP A 42 39.44 -37.76 32.56
C ASP A 42 39.91 -36.88 31.40
N GLY A 43 39.45 -37.16 30.18
CA GLY A 43 39.70 -36.38 28.98
C GLY A 43 38.47 -35.53 28.59
N ILE A 44 38.28 -34.39 29.26
CA ILE A 44 37.38 -33.33 28.71
C ILE A 44 38.07 -32.72 27.49
N GLY A 45 38.00 -33.42 26.37
CA GLY A 45 38.19 -32.81 25.07
C GLY A 45 36.98 -31.89 24.81
N PRO A 46 37.14 -30.69 24.25
CA PRO A 46 36.01 -29.89 23.89
C PRO A 46 35.13 -30.69 22.93
N VAL A 47 33.86 -30.93 23.33
CA VAL A 47 32.84 -31.43 22.42
C VAL A 47 32.64 -30.32 21.43
N VAL A 48 33.32 -30.38 20.29
CA VAL A 48 33.06 -29.47 19.16
C VAL A 48 31.70 -29.87 18.62
N ASP A 49 30.73 -29.05 18.93
CA ASP A 49 29.40 -29.13 18.36
C ASP A 49 29.53 -28.82 16.87
N TYR A 50 29.64 -29.89 16.03
CA TYR A 50 29.83 -29.75 14.59
C TYR A 50 28.62 -29.15 13.86
N ASP A 51 27.48 -28.98 14.53
CA ASP A 51 26.29 -28.35 13.95
C ASP A 51 26.32 -26.80 14.02
N GLN A 52 27.28 -26.23 14.75
CA GLN A 52 27.37 -24.78 14.92
C GLN A 52 27.82 -24.05 13.65
N TYR A 53 28.43 -24.76 12.71
CA TYR A 53 28.96 -24.23 11.46
C TYR A 53 28.51 -25.01 10.24
N ALA A 54 27.19 -25.16 10.10
CA ALA A 54 26.64 -25.73 8.87
C ALA A 54 27.01 -24.87 7.66
N THR A 55 27.57 -25.46 6.63
CA THR A 55 27.94 -24.76 5.38
C THR A 55 26.97 -25.10 4.27
N VAL A 56 26.82 -24.19 3.33
CA VAL A 56 26.05 -24.35 2.09
C VAL A 56 26.91 -23.87 0.92
N PRO A 57 26.90 -24.58 -0.22
CA PRO A 57 27.61 -24.13 -1.40
C PRO A 57 26.91 -22.96 -2.07
N ALA A 58 27.68 -22.04 -2.62
CA ALA A 58 27.18 -21.01 -3.53
C ALA A 58 26.90 -21.66 -4.90
N GLU A 59 25.63 -21.69 -5.30
CA GLU A 59 25.20 -22.37 -6.53
C GLU A 59 24.52 -21.38 -7.49
N LYS A 60 24.57 -21.73 -8.79
CA LYS A 60 23.81 -20.99 -9.79
C LYS A 60 22.35 -21.35 -9.73
N GLY A 61 21.50 -20.32 -9.59
CA GLY A 61 20.05 -20.45 -9.55
C GLY A 61 19.36 -19.29 -10.23
N ASP A 62 18.07 -19.39 -10.32
CA ASP A 62 17.20 -18.31 -10.78
C ASP A 62 16.63 -17.61 -9.56
N ILE A 63 16.64 -16.30 -9.59
CA ILE A 63 16.11 -15.48 -8.51
C ILE A 63 15.06 -14.51 -9.03
N ALA A 64 13.96 -14.40 -8.32
CA ALA A 64 12.95 -13.37 -8.54
C ALA A 64 12.79 -12.57 -7.25
N SER A 65 12.89 -11.27 -7.38
CA SER A 65 12.69 -10.34 -6.27
C SER A 65 11.29 -9.76 -6.36
N THR A 66 10.49 -9.95 -5.33
CA THR A 66 9.14 -9.42 -5.25
C THR A 66 8.93 -8.72 -3.93
N LEU A 67 8.17 -7.64 -3.96
CA LEU A 67 7.75 -6.90 -2.76
C LEU A 67 6.24 -7.12 -2.56
N GLU A 68 5.86 -7.68 -1.42
CA GLU A 68 4.46 -7.85 -1.04
C GLU A 68 4.03 -6.72 -0.12
N LEU A 69 2.95 -6.04 -0.49
CA LEU A 69 2.40 -4.90 0.21
C LEU A 69 0.94 -5.17 0.61
N SER A 70 0.61 -4.87 1.85
CA SER A 70 -0.78 -4.81 2.29
C SER A 70 -1.42 -3.54 1.76
N ALA A 71 -2.55 -3.67 1.09
CA ALA A 71 -3.22 -2.58 0.41
C ALA A 71 -4.71 -2.57 0.70
N THR A 72 -5.33 -1.43 0.46
CA THR A 72 -6.78 -1.25 0.62
C THR A 72 -7.38 -0.66 -0.65
N VAL A 73 -8.58 -1.13 -1.00
CA VAL A 73 -9.36 -0.57 -2.09
C VAL A 73 -9.97 0.76 -1.65
N VAL A 74 -9.63 1.84 -2.33
CA VAL A 74 -10.15 3.18 -2.08
C VAL A 74 -10.94 3.70 -3.28
N PRO A 75 -12.00 4.49 -3.09
CA PRO A 75 -12.66 5.16 -4.19
C PRO A 75 -11.74 6.24 -4.76
N ASP A 76 -11.73 6.36 -6.08
CA ASP A 76 -10.97 7.46 -6.71
C ASP A 76 -11.53 8.82 -6.29
N PRO A 77 -10.68 9.83 -6.11
CA PRO A 77 -11.07 11.14 -5.63
C PRO A 77 -12.09 11.79 -6.57
N SER A 78 -13.04 12.51 -5.99
CA SER A 78 -13.98 13.33 -6.74
C SER A 78 -13.29 14.57 -7.28
N THR A 79 -13.65 14.97 -8.50
CA THR A 79 -13.13 16.19 -9.13
C THR A 79 -14.12 17.33 -8.90
N PRO A 80 -13.71 18.49 -8.34
CA PRO A 80 -14.58 19.64 -8.19
C PRO A 80 -14.90 20.25 -9.56
N LEU A 81 -16.17 20.60 -9.77
CA LEU A 81 -16.61 21.40 -10.90
C LEU A 81 -16.80 22.85 -10.42
N LEU A 82 -15.98 23.72 -10.97
CA LEU A 82 -15.95 25.13 -10.59
C LEU A 82 -16.81 25.98 -11.51
N ALA A 83 -17.42 27.03 -10.98
CA ALA A 83 -18.15 28.03 -11.73
C ALA A 83 -17.20 28.81 -12.65
N THR A 84 -17.49 28.80 -13.97
CA THR A 84 -16.70 29.55 -14.97
C THR A 84 -17.11 31.01 -15.14
N ASN A 85 -18.31 31.31 -14.71
CA ASN A 85 -18.91 32.68 -14.82
C ASN A 85 -19.54 33.07 -13.49
N ALA A 86 -19.33 34.29 -13.08
CA ALA A 86 -20.07 34.86 -11.96
C ALA A 86 -21.50 35.20 -12.39
N GLY A 87 -22.46 35.06 -11.49
CA GLY A 87 -23.84 35.42 -11.74
C GLY A 87 -24.81 34.67 -10.84
N GLU A 88 -26.09 34.94 -11.01
CA GLU A 88 -27.16 34.32 -10.25
C GLU A 88 -27.60 33.02 -10.94
N VAL A 89 -27.73 31.92 -10.17
CA VAL A 89 -28.20 30.61 -10.68
C VAL A 89 -29.65 30.73 -11.14
N ASN A 90 -29.89 30.58 -12.43
CA ASN A 90 -31.21 30.66 -13.04
C ASN A 90 -31.89 29.31 -13.14
N TRP A 91 -31.13 28.26 -13.43
CA TRP A 91 -31.64 26.91 -13.62
C TRP A 91 -30.62 25.84 -13.24
N VAL A 92 -31.13 24.70 -12.75
CA VAL A 92 -30.32 23.51 -12.39
C VAL A 92 -30.95 22.29 -13.04
N TRP A 93 -30.12 21.48 -13.74
CA TRP A 93 -30.57 20.26 -14.42
C TRP A 93 -30.31 18.98 -13.64
N VAL A 94 -29.35 19.02 -12.68
CA VAL A 94 -28.86 17.83 -11.97
C VAL A 94 -29.11 17.94 -10.45
N LYS A 95 -29.05 16.79 -9.80
CA LYS A 95 -29.12 16.66 -8.34
C LYS A 95 -28.11 15.62 -7.83
N ASN A 96 -27.90 15.59 -6.54
CA ASN A 96 -27.04 14.60 -5.90
C ASN A 96 -27.45 13.18 -6.29
N GLY A 97 -26.50 12.36 -6.75
CA GLY A 97 -26.67 10.99 -7.18
C GLY A 97 -26.95 10.79 -8.66
N ASP A 98 -27.18 11.86 -9.44
CA ASP A 98 -27.35 11.74 -10.89
C ASP A 98 -26.02 11.39 -11.56
N THR A 99 -26.07 10.57 -12.62
CA THR A 99 -24.92 10.29 -13.47
C THR A 99 -24.93 11.22 -14.65
N VAL A 100 -23.79 11.84 -14.94
CA VAL A 100 -23.60 12.77 -16.05
C VAL A 100 -22.45 12.32 -16.94
N ASP A 101 -22.56 12.61 -18.22
CA ASP A 101 -21.48 12.44 -19.18
C ASP A 101 -20.73 13.76 -19.40
N LYS A 102 -19.51 13.68 -19.94
CA LYS A 102 -18.75 14.87 -20.29
C LYS A 102 -19.50 15.74 -21.28
N GLY A 103 -19.77 16.99 -20.90
CA GLY A 103 -20.49 17.97 -21.73
C GLY A 103 -21.96 18.14 -21.38
N ASP A 104 -22.50 17.32 -20.47
CA ASP A 104 -23.88 17.46 -19.99
C ASP A 104 -24.07 18.78 -19.24
N GLU A 105 -25.29 19.34 -19.35
CA GLU A 105 -25.65 20.59 -18.71
C GLU A 105 -25.89 20.38 -17.22
N ILE A 106 -25.23 21.20 -16.41
CA ILE A 106 -25.29 21.11 -14.94
C ILE A 106 -26.20 22.20 -14.38
N LEU A 107 -25.85 23.45 -14.65
CA LEU A 107 -26.63 24.61 -14.25
C LEU A 107 -26.45 25.77 -15.23
N GLN A 108 -27.35 26.73 -15.15
CA GLN A 108 -27.29 27.96 -15.90
C GLN A 108 -27.23 29.14 -14.93
N VAL A 109 -26.30 30.05 -15.19
CA VAL A 109 -26.21 31.32 -14.50
C VAL A 109 -26.71 32.46 -15.41
N ARG A 110 -27.35 33.45 -14.84
CA ARG A 110 -27.73 34.69 -15.51
C ARG A 110 -26.87 35.84 -14.97
N VAL A 111 -26.40 36.66 -15.90
CA VAL A 111 -25.58 37.83 -15.62
C VAL A 111 -26.33 39.04 -16.13
N PRO A 112 -26.63 40.07 -15.32
CA PRO A 112 -27.29 41.26 -15.79
C PRO A 112 -26.40 41.99 -16.80
N VAL A 113 -27.00 42.47 -17.90
CA VAL A 113 -26.32 43.35 -18.85
C VAL A 113 -26.36 44.73 -18.27
N GLU A 114 -25.20 45.29 -17.92
CA GLU A 114 -25.08 46.71 -17.62
C GLU A 114 -25.24 47.49 -18.93
N GLU A 115 -26.43 47.99 -19.22
CA GLU A 115 -26.60 48.99 -20.27
C GLU A 115 -25.86 50.24 -19.81
N GLN A 116 -24.71 50.54 -20.42
CA GLN A 116 -24.11 51.87 -20.30
C GLN A 116 -25.16 52.87 -20.75
N GLU A 117 -25.79 53.54 -19.77
CA GLU A 117 -26.54 54.75 -20.06
C GLU A 117 -25.58 55.72 -20.75
N THR A 118 -25.62 55.79 -22.08
CA THR A 118 -25.09 56.92 -22.82
C THR A 118 -25.92 58.08 -22.36
N ALA A 119 -25.40 58.82 -21.41
CA ALA A 119 -25.92 60.12 -21.03
C ALA A 119 -25.97 60.95 -22.32
N THR A 120 -27.14 61.03 -22.93
CA THR A 120 -27.43 62.01 -23.96
C THR A 120 -27.46 63.38 -23.24
N GLU A 121 -26.32 64.07 -23.29
CA GLU A 121 -26.29 65.46 -22.94
C GLU A 121 -27.26 66.21 -23.87
N THR A 122 -28.51 66.38 -23.41
CA THR A 122 -29.45 67.25 -24.08
C THR A 122 -28.99 68.65 -23.73
N GLY A 123 -28.38 69.27 -24.76
CA GLY A 123 -27.93 70.67 -24.71
C GLY A 123 -29.02 71.62 -24.24
N THR A 124 -28.66 72.44 -23.27
CA THR A 124 -29.39 73.57 -22.82
C THR A 124 -29.61 74.56 -23.96
N ALA A 125 -30.85 74.75 -24.43
CA ALA A 125 -31.26 75.90 -25.14
C ALA A 125 -32.28 76.60 -24.27
N GLY A 126 -31.91 77.80 -23.82
CA GLY A 126 -32.75 78.73 -23.02
C GLY A 126 -33.97 79.18 -23.76
N GLY A 127 -35.04 79.37 -23.01
CA GLY A 127 -36.28 80.06 -23.48
C GLY A 127 -37.26 80.15 -22.32
N THR A 128 -37.49 81.36 -21.92
CA THR A 128 -38.38 81.91 -20.93
C THR A 128 -39.84 81.55 -21.13
N ASP A 129 -40.55 81.54 -20.01
CA ASP A 129 -41.93 81.95 -19.75
C ASP A 129 -43.05 80.88 -19.83
N ASP A 130 -43.63 80.71 -18.62
CA ASP A 130 -45.04 80.87 -18.26
C ASP A 130 -45.98 79.63 -18.37
N ASP A 131 -46.66 79.45 -17.23
CA ASP A 131 -47.99 78.91 -16.96
C ASP A 131 -48.31 77.40 -17.17
N THR A 132 -48.53 76.79 -15.96
CA THR A 132 -49.72 76.02 -15.61
C THR A 132 -49.97 74.65 -16.37
N ASP A 133 -49.91 73.64 -15.65
CA ASP A 133 -50.93 72.59 -15.49
C ASP A 133 -50.36 71.16 -15.45
N GLY A 134 -50.79 70.51 -14.46
CA GLY A 134 -50.84 69.11 -14.17
C GLY A 134 -50.17 68.08 -15.14
N THR A 135 -48.88 67.92 -15.06
CA THR A 135 -48.25 66.76 -15.69
C THR A 135 -48.41 65.59 -14.75
N VAL A 136 -49.40 64.73 -15.04
CA VAL A 136 -49.50 63.38 -14.52
C VAL A 136 -48.23 62.64 -14.95
N ALA A 137 -47.35 62.33 -13.99
CA ALA A 137 -46.22 61.50 -14.25
C ALA A 137 -46.72 60.16 -14.78
N ALA A 138 -46.43 59.84 -16.01
CA ALA A 138 -46.68 58.53 -16.57
C ALA A 138 -45.96 57.51 -15.70
N PRO A 139 -46.58 56.36 -15.41
CA PRO A 139 -45.90 55.29 -14.67
C PRO A 139 -44.67 54.87 -15.48
N THR A 140 -43.48 55.21 -15.00
CA THR A 140 -42.22 54.69 -15.51
C THR A 140 -42.23 53.20 -15.26
N THR A 141 -42.52 52.41 -16.30
CA THR A 141 -42.26 50.99 -16.28
C THR A 141 -40.78 50.81 -15.93
N PRO A 142 -40.43 50.01 -14.93
CA PRO A 142 -39.03 49.73 -14.64
C PRO A 142 -38.36 49.18 -15.91
N PRO A 143 -37.14 49.60 -16.25
CA PRO A 143 -36.45 49.10 -17.41
C PRO A 143 -36.38 47.55 -17.31
N GLU A 144 -36.76 46.87 -18.38
CA GLU A 144 -36.60 45.41 -18.47
C GLU A 144 -35.09 45.12 -18.41
N GLN A 145 -34.67 44.55 -17.31
CA GLN A 145 -33.28 44.13 -17.15
C GLN A 145 -32.97 42.99 -18.08
N LYS A 146 -32.01 43.15 -18.99
CA LYS A 146 -31.56 42.13 -19.93
C LYS A 146 -30.50 41.28 -19.23
N TYR A 147 -30.48 39.99 -19.52
CA TYR A 147 -29.55 39.02 -18.96
C TYR A 147 -28.81 38.27 -20.05
N HIS A 148 -27.52 37.98 -19.82
CA HIS A 148 -26.79 36.96 -20.54
C HIS A 148 -26.85 35.64 -19.76
N TYR A 149 -27.01 34.55 -20.45
CA TYR A 149 -27.14 33.23 -19.86
C TYR A 149 -25.92 32.38 -20.23
N TYR A 150 -25.26 31.81 -19.22
CA TYR A 150 -24.12 30.93 -19.38
C TYR A 150 -24.44 29.57 -18.78
N THR A 151 -24.20 28.50 -19.57
CA THR A 151 -24.46 27.15 -19.12
C THR A 151 -23.15 26.50 -18.70
N LEU A 152 -23.06 26.07 -17.43
CA LEU A 152 -21.97 25.28 -16.93
C LEU A 152 -22.20 23.82 -17.32
N ARG A 153 -21.16 23.17 -17.90
CA ARG A 153 -21.20 21.79 -18.35
C ARG A 153 -20.21 20.91 -17.62
N ALA A 154 -20.54 19.61 -17.49
CA ALA A 154 -19.65 18.63 -16.89
C ALA A 154 -18.32 18.54 -17.66
N THR A 155 -17.21 18.58 -16.93
CA THR A 155 -15.85 18.44 -17.51
C THR A 155 -15.44 16.99 -17.74
N SER A 156 -16.04 16.08 -16.98
CA SER A 156 -15.82 14.63 -17.05
C SER A 156 -17.13 13.88 -16.80
N ALA A 157 -17.15 12.59 -17.17
CA ALA A 157 -18.25 11.71 -16.79
C ALA A 157 -18.10 11.30 -15.33
N GLY A 158 -19.22 11.15 -14.61
CA GLY A 158 -19.22 10.75 -13.23
C GLY A 158 -20.58 10.84 -12.55
N THR A 159 -20.61 10.55 -11.26
CA THR A 159 -21.79 10.71 -10.41
C THR A 159 -21.68 12.02 -9.62
N VAL A 160 -22.73 12.81 -9.64
CA VAL A 160 -22.82 14.08 -8.92
C VAL A 160 -22.81 13.84 -7.41
N LYS A 161 -21.86 14.45 -6.73
CA LYS A 161 -21.74 14.47 -5.26
C LYS A 161 -21.69 15.91 -4.77
N GLU A 162 -22.12 16.12 -3.53
CA GLU A 162 -22.00 17.39 -2.83
C GLU A 162 -22.52 18.61 -3.62
N PHE A 163 -23.60 18.41 -4.36
CA PHE A 163 -24.27 19.49 -5.04
C PHE A 163 -25.17 20.27 -4.05
N ASN A 164 -24.76 21.47 -3.68
CA ASN A 164 -25.44 22.31 -2.68
C ASN A 164 -25.91 23.63 -3.28
N THR A 165 -25.77 23.85 -4.58
CA THR A 165 -26.12 25.10 -5.26
C THR A 165 -27.63 25.20 -5.47
N LEU A 166 -28.21 26.34 -5.10
CA LEU A 166 -29.63 26.59 -5.20
C LEU A 166 -29.95 27.62 -6.31
N VAL A 167 -31.14 27.49 -6.91
CA VAL A 167 -31.65 28.50 -7.85
C VAL A 167 -31.84 29.82 -7.11
N GLY A 168 -31.35 30.92 -7.69
CA GLY A 168 -31.35 32.24 -7.09
C GLY A 168 -30.09 32.54 -6.25
N GLN A 169 -29.17 31.57 -6.10
CA GLN A 169 -27.90 31.80 -5.42
C GLN A 169 -26.93 32.55 -6.34
N GLU A 170 -26.16 33.49 -5.78
CA GLU A 170 -25.05 34.12 -6.49
C GLU A 170 -23.81 33.24 -6.44
N LEU A 171 -23.16 33.04 -7.58
CA LEU A 171 -21.90 32.34 -7.71
C LEU A 171 -20.80 33.27 -8.18
N GLY A 172 -19.62 33.14 -7.56
CA GLY A 172 -18.37 33.76 -8.04
C GLY A 172 -17.65 32.85 -9.04
N ILE A 173 -16.75 33.41 -9.83
CA ILE A 173 -15.84 32.62 -10.65
C ILE A 173 -14.92 31.81 -9.73
N GLY A 174 -14.82 30.50 -9.94
CA GLY A 174 -13.99 29.61 -9.12
C GLY A 174 -14.73 28.98 -7.95
N ASP A 175 -15.99 29.37 -7.68
CA ASP A 175 -16.78 28.69 -6.65
C ASP A 175 -17.04 27.22 -7.02
N THR A 176 -16.91 26.33 -6.04
CA THR A 176 -17.22 24.91 -6.23
C THR A 176 -18.73 24.71 -6.30
N VAL A 177 -19.21 24.23 -7.45
CA VAL A 177 -20.64 23.97 -7.70
C VAL A 177 -21.04 22.58 -7.22
N LEU A 178 -20.25 21.60 -7.54
CA LEU A 178 -20.44 20.20 -7.18
C LEU A 178 -19.13 19.42 -7.26
N GLN A 179 -19.15 18.18 -6.80
CA GLN A 179 -18.07 17.23 -7.02
C GLN A 179 -18.54 16.09 -7.94
N LEU A 180 -17.70 15.71 -8.92
CA LEU A 180 -17.92 14.59 -9.81
C LEU A 180 -17.07 13.39 -9.37
N SER A 181 -17.73 12.35 -8.88
CA SER A 181 -17.07 11.08 -8.54
C SER A 181 -17.01 10.22 -9.81
N PRO A 182 -15.82 9.76 -10.25
CA PRO A 182 -15.69 8.91 -11.42
C PRO A 182 -16.32 7.53 -11.25
N GLY A 183 -16.64 7.12 -10.01
CA GLY A 183 -17.19 5.80 -9.69
C GLY A 183 -16.23 4.65 -9.98
N THR A 184 -14.95 4.95 -10.04
CA THR A 184 -13.84 4.00 -10.16
C THR A 184 -13.12 3.85 -8.82
N TYR A 185 -12.29 2.81 -8.74
CA TYR A 185 -11.57 2.46 -7.53
C TYR A 185 -10.11 2.27 -7.86
N SER A 186 -9.28 2.62 -6.91
CA SER A 186 -7.85 2.33 -6.91
C SER A 186 -7.49 1.47 -5.70
N ILE A 187 -6.39 0.76 -5.80
CA ILE A 187 -5.80 0.04 -4.69
C ILE A 187 -4.63 0.88 -4.21
N SER A 188 -4.62 1.22 -2.93
CA SER A 188 -3.58 2.03 -2.30
C SER A 188 -2.85 1.21 -1.23
N ALA A 189 -1.53 1.17 -1.31
CA ALA A 189 -0.64 0.56 -0.33
C ALA A 189 0.31 1.62 0.22
N GLU A 190 0.43 1.70 1.53
CA GLU A 190 1.41 2.57 2.18
C GLU A 190 2.81 1.99 2.02
N LEU A 191 3.78 2.85 1.73
CA LEU A 191 5.18 2.48 1.53
C LEU A 191 6.04 3.01 2.67
N THR A 192 6.89 2.16 3.23
CA THR A 192 7.97 2.63 4.11
C THR A 192 9.05 3.34 3.29
N PRO A 193 9.86 4.23 3.90
CA PRO A 193 10.98 4.88 3.20
C PRO A 193 11.97 3.89 2.56
N GLU A 194 12.17 2.73 3.17
CA GLU A 194 13.03 1.68 2.62
C GLU A 194 12.44 1.08 1.36
N GLN A 195 11.13 0.75 1.37
CA GLN A 195 10.41 0.24 0.21
C GLN A 195 10.37 1.24 -0.95
N GLN A 196 10.30 2.54 -0.64
CA GLN A 196 10.38 3.59 -1.65
C GLN A 196 11.75 3.60 -2.35
N LEU A 197 12.84 3.40 -1.60
CA LEU A 197 14.19 3.30 -2.17
C LEU A 197 14.32 2.09 -3.09
N ASP A 198 13.70 0.97 -2.75
CA ASP A 198 13.70 -0.25 -3.57
C ASP A 198 12.95 -0.07 -4.90
N LEU A 199 11.96 0.81 -4.92
CA LEU A 199 11.15 1.12 -6.09
C LEU A 199 11.67 2.30 -6.91
N LEU A 200 12.64 3.04 -6.39
CA LEU A 200 13.18 4.21 -7.06
C LEU A 200 13.85 3.83 -8.39
N ASP A 201 13.55 4.58 -9.44
CA ASP A 201 14.07 4.40 -10.79
C ASP A 201 13.77 3.04 -11.45
N LYS A 202 12.79 2.28 -10.94
CA LYS A 202 12.33 1.04 -11.55
C LYS A 202 10.99 1.20 -12.26
N ASP A 203 10.83 0.44 -13.34
CA ASP A 203 9.52 0.27 -13.96
C ASP A 203 8.67 -0.63 -13.06
N ILE A 204 7.64 -0.07 -12.44
CA ILE A 204 6.82 -0.79 -11.47
C ILE A 204 5.81 -1.67 -12.21
N GLU A 205 6.03 -2.97 -12.19
CA GLU A 205 5.03 -3.97 -12.54
C GLU A 205 4.43 -4.57 -11.29
N ALA A 206 3.11 -4.43 -11.15
CA ALA A 206 2.43 -4.89 -9.94
C ALA A 206 1.17 -5.69 -10.29
N THR A 207 0.88 -6.67 -9.44
CA THR A 207 -0.36 -7.44 -9.48
C THR A 207 -1.04 -7.39 -8.12
N ALA A 208 -2.37 -7.40 -8.11
CA ALA A 208 -3.13 -7.41 -6.86
C ALA A 208 -3.93 -8.71 -6.74
N ALA A 209 -3.75 -9.40 -5.62
CA ALA A 209 -4.52 -10.58 -5.27
C ALA A 209 -5.79 -10.16 -4.51
N LEU A 210 -6.96 -10.46 -5.09
CA LEU A 210 -8.23 -10.19 -4.45
C LEU A 210 -8.78 -11.46 -3.78
N PRO A 211 -9.34 -11.35 -2.58
CA PRO A 211 -9.96 -12.50 -1.91
C PRO A 211 -11.21 -13.02 -2.66
N THR A 212 -11.72 -12.26 -3.63
CA THR A 212 -12.90 -12.61 -4.43
C THR A 212 -12.57 -13.23 -5.79
N SER A 213 -11.29 -13.31 -6.17
CA SER A 213 -10.83 -13.85 -7.45
C SER A 213 -9.65 -14.79 -7.24
N GLU A 214 -9.64 -15.93 -7.93
CA GLU A 214 -8.49 -16.85 -7.91
C GLU A 214 -7.31 -16.30 -8.73
N ASP A 215 -7.60 -15.49 -9.75
CA ASP A 215 -6.57 -14.89 -10.59
C ASP A 215 -6.23 -13.48 -10.08
N PRO A 216 -4.93 -13.16 -9.91
CA PRO A 216 -4.51 -11.80 -9.57
C PRO A 216 -4.81 -10.85 -10.74
N ILE A 217 -5.20 -9.63 -10.40
CA ILE A 217 -5.42 -8.57 -11.40
C ILE A 217 -4.13 -7.77 -11.61
N ARG A 218 -3.84 -7.43 -12.85
CA ARG A 218 -2.75 -6.50 -13.15
C ARG A 218 -3.12 -5.09 -12.73
N CYS A 219 -2.26 -4.44 -11.99
CA CYS A 219 -2.35 -3.02 -11.71
C CYS A 219 -2.20 -2.22 -13.01
N THR A 220 -3.13 -1.30 -13.23
CA THR A 220 -3.06 -0.40 -14.37
C THR A 220 -2.44 0.91 -13.91
N LYS A 221 -1.32 1.30 -14.56
CA LYS A 221 -0.59 2.54 -14.26
C LYS A 221 -0.26 2.66 -12.75
N PRO A 222 0.55 1.75 -12.22
CA PRO A 222 1.04 1.92 -10.85
C PRO A 222 1.80 3.24 -10.75
N SER A 223 1.53 4.01 -9.71
CA SER A 223 2.19 5.29 -9.42
C SER A 223 2.47 5.39 -7.94
N ILE A 224 3.61 5.96 -7.60
CA ILE A 224 3.91 6.34 -6.23
C ILE A 224 3.45 7.78 -6.07
N GLU A 225 2.56 8.01 -5.13
CA GLU A 225 2.08 9.32 -4.75
C GLU A 225 2.70 9.66 -3.39
N ASP A 226 3.50 10.73 -3.36
CA ASP A 226 3.97 11.26 -2.11
C ASP A 226 2.77 11.88 -1.39
N GLU A 227 2.41 11.41 -0.22
CA GLU A 227 1.58 12.17 0.69
C GLU A 227 2.42 13.35 1.18
N ALA A 228 2.62 14.32 0.29
CA ALA A 228 3.01 15.64 0.71
C ALA A 228 1.89 16.14 1.60
N GLY A 229 2.03 15.94 2.90
CA GLY A 229 1.19 16.62 3.86
C GLY A 229 1.17 18.08 3.43
N ASP A 230 -0.03 18.56 3.08
CA ASP A 230 -0.26 20.00 2.96
C ASP A 230 0.35 20.59 4.24
N GLY A 231 1.49 21.28 4.07
CA GLY A 231 2.29 21.79 5.19
C GLY A 231 1.60 22.85 6.06
N SER A 232 0.28 22.86 6.08
CA SER A 232 -0.53 23.47 7.11
C SER A 232 -0.64 22.51 8.30
N VAL A 233 0.39 22.50 9.12
CA VAL A 233 0.26 22.02 10.49
C VAL A 233 -0.68 23.01 11.18
N ASP A 234 -1.98 22.74 11.12
CA ASP A 234 -2.93 23.40 12.00
C ASP A 234 -2.62 22.91 13.42
N ASN A 235 -1.82 23.70 14.14
CA ASN A 235 -1.44 23.41 15.54
C ASN A 235 -2.63 23.41 16.52
N ASP A 236 -3.85 23.54 16.02
CA ASP A 236 -5.08 23.53 16.81
C ASP A 236 -5.92 22.24 16.66
N ASP A 237 -5.45 21.22 15.91
CA ASP A 237 -6.15 19.94 15.84
C ASP A 237 -5.70 19.04 17.03
N PRO A 238 -6.59 18.75 18.00
CA PRO A 238 -6.26 17.94 19.16
C PRO A 238 -6.00 16.44 18.82
N GLU A 239 -6.22 15.99 17.58
CA GLU A 239 -5.93 14.62 17.14
C GLU A 239 -4.48 14.40 16.68
N GLN A 240 -3.70 15.46 16.52
CA GLN A 240 -2.28 15.41 16.12
C GLN A 240 -1.30 15.50 17.31
N GLN A 241 -1.76 15.36 18.53
CA GLN A 241 -0.85 15.29 19.69
C GLN A 241 -0.10 13.96 19.68
N PRO A 242 1.23 13.97 19.84
CA PRO A 242 2.02 12.74 19.92
C PRO A 242 1.46 11.85 21.05
N GLN A 243 1.06 10.64 20.69
CA GLN A 243 0.60 9.66 21.66
C GLN A 243 1.81 9.13 22.42
N ILE A 244 1.85 9.38 23.71
CA ILE A 244 2.89 8.84 24.60
C ILE A 244 2.39 7.48 25.08
N ASP A 245 3.20 6.43 24.90
CA ASP A 245 2.93 5.12 25.47
C ASP A 245 2.91 5.25 27.00
N PRO A 246 1.77 4.96 27.65
CA PRO A 246 1.64 5.10 29.09
C PRO A 246 2.50 4.11 29.89
N GLN A 247 3.10 3.10 29.25
CA GLN A 247 3.95 2.11 29.91
C GLN A 247 5.44 2.40 29.76
N THR A 248 5.88 2.94 28.63
CA THR A 248 7.29 3.21 28.34
C THR A 248 7.66 4.69 28.41
N GLY A 249 6.67 5.59 28.28
CA GLY A 249 6.88 7.04 28.22
C GLY A 249 7.53 7.51 26.91
N GLU A 250 7.64 6.64 25.92
CA GLU A 250 8.17 6.98 24.60
C GLU A 250 7.06 7.58 23.72
N GLU A 251 7.42 8.58 22.92
CA GLU A 251 6.53 9.12 21.91
C GLU A 251 6.30 8.06 20.81
N ILE A 252 5.05 7.59 20.70
CA ILE A 252 4.63 6.83 19.54
C ILE A 252 4.51 7.83 18.39
N THR A 253 5.60 8.06 17.67
CA THR A 253 5.51 8.70 16.37
C THR A 253 4.80 7.69 15.46
N PRO A 254 3.61 8.01 14.92
CA PRO A 254 3.07 7.17 13.85
C PRO A 254 4.15 7.11 12.77
N GLU A 255 4.48 5.91 12.32
CA GLU A 255 5.33 5.75 11.14
C GLU A 255 4.59 6.47 10.01
N THR A 256 4.98 7.71 9.75
CA THR A 256 4.43 8.50 8.67
C THR A 256 4.88 7.80 7.39
N SER A 257 3.97 7.07 6.79
CA SER A 257 4.17 6.58 5.42
C SER A 257 4.41 7.81 4.56
N ALA A 258 5.63 7.91 4.04
CA ALA A 258 6.03 9.09 3.28
C ALA A 258 5.45 9.07 1.86
N ALA A 259 4.94 7.94 1.41
CA ALA A 259 4.29 7.78 0.11
C ALA A 259 3.35 6.57 0.07
N SER A 260 2.46 6.55 -0.91
CA SER A 260 1.59 5.43 -1.21
C SER A 260 1.77 4.95 -2.65
N LEU A 261 1.76 3.62 -2.83
CA LEU A 261 1.67 3.00 -4.15
C LEU A 261 0.19 2.87 -4.52
N THR A 262 -0.22 3.60 -5.55
CA THR A 262 -1.60 3.58 -6.05
C THR A 262 -1.67 2.88 -7.39
N CYS A 263 -2.64 1.97 -7.56
CA CYS A 263 -2.90 1.34 -8.83
C CYS A 263 -4.40 1.34 -9.18
N ALA A 264 -4.72 1.74 -10.40
CA ALA A 264 -6.10 1.78 -10.88
C ALA A 264 -6.62 0.37 -11.14
N VAL A 265 -7.84 0.09 -10.70
CA VAL A 265 -8.53 -1.18 -10.92
C VAL A 265 -9.33 -1.14 -12.22
N PRO A 266 -9.30 -2.20 -13.05
CA PRO A 266 -10.14 -2.29 -14.24
C PRO A 266 -11.63 -2.17 -13.91
N LYS A 267 -12.38 -1.34 -14.66
CA LYS A 267 -13.81 -1.01 -14.40
C LYS A 267 -14.76 -2.21 -14.28
N LYS A 268 -14.36 -3.39 -14.73
CA LYS A 268 -15.20 -4.60 -14.72
C LYS A 268 -14.96 -5.50 -13.52
N THR A 269 -14.02 -5.15 -12.66
CA THR A 269 -13.68 -5.94 -11.48
C THR A 269 -14.72 -5.70 -10.38
N ALA A 270 -15.29 -6.77 -9.84
CA ALA A 270 -16.23 -6.68 -8.74
C ALA A 270 -15.46 -6.48 -7.42
N ILE A 271 -15.37 -5.24 -6.98
CA ILE A 271 -14.70 -4.83 -5.74
C ILE A 271 -15.57 -3.88 -4.93
N VAL A 272 -15.28 -3.78 -3.65
CA VAL A 272 -15.93 -2.85 -2.74
C VAL A 272 -14.87 -2.00 -2.02
N PRO A 273 -15.16 -0.74 -1.74
CA PRO A 273 -14.25 0.10 -0.98
C PRO A 273 -14.01 -0.46 0.43
N GLY A 274 -12.79 -0.31 0.93
CA GLY A 274 -12.37 -0.85 2.22
C GLY A 274 -11.97 -2.33 2.20
N LEU A 275 -11.96 -2.98 1.03
CA LEU A 275 -11.48 -4.35 0.89
C LEU A 275 -9.96 -4.36 1.03
N SER A 276 -9.44 -5.19 1.94
CA SER A 276 -8.00 -5.44 2.05
C SER A 276 -7.55 -6.43 0.97
N VAL A 277 -6.45 -6.12 0.32
CA VAL A 277 -5.85 -6.89 -0.78
C VAL A 277 -4.34 -6.92 -0.61
N THR A 278 -3.66 -7.88 -1.25
CA THR A 278 -2.20 -7.91 -1.31
C THR A 278 -1.76 -7.48 -2.70
N ILE A 279 -0.87 -6.50 -2.76
CA ILE A 279 -0.16 -6.11 -4.00
C ILE A 279 1.19 -6.81 -3.99
N THR A 280 1.52 -7.49 -5.08
CA THR A 280 2.85 -8.02 -5.33
C THR A 280 3.49 -7.19 -6.43
N VAL A 281 4.58 -6.52 -6.11
CA VAL A 281 5.40 -5.71 -7.03
C VAL A 281 6.58 -6.56 -7.47
N ASP A 282 6.83 -6.64 -8.76
CA ASP A 282 8.02 -7.28 -9.33
C ASP A 282 9.18 -6.28 -9.29
N LEU A 283 10.23 -6.62 -8.56
CA LEU A 283 11.46 -5.83 -8.45
C LEU A 283 12.53 -6.28 -9.43
N GLY A 284 12.27 -7.35 -10.16
CA GLY A 284 13.15 -7.92 -11.18
C GLY A 284 13.46 -9.40 -10.94
N SER A 285 13.98 -10.02 -11.99
CA SER A 285 14.41 -11.42 -11.95
C SER A 285 15.76 -11.57 -12.69
N ALA A 286 16.55 -12.56 -12.29
CA ALA A 286 17.78 -12.94 -12.96
C ALA A 286 17.89 -14.46 -13.02
N GLU A 287 18.35 -14.97 -14.15
CA GLU A 287 18.50 -16.40 -14.40
C GLU A 287 19.99 -16.81 -14.41
N GLY A 288 20.28 -17.95 -13.80
CA GLY A 288 21.62 -18.55 -13.80
C GLY A 288 22.68 -17.70 -13.08
N VAL A 289 22.27 -16.91 -12.10
CA VAL A 289 23.14 -16.08 -11.25
C VAL A 289 23.60 -16.88 -10.02
N LEU A 290 24.76 -16.48 -9.46
CA LEU A 290 25.26 -17.09 -8.23
C LEU A 290 24.40 -16.68 -7.06
N THR A 291 23.89 -17.64 -6.30
CA THR A 291 22.98 -17.40 -5.17
C THR A 291 23.46 -18.10 -3.90
N VAL A 292 23.17 -17.46 -2.76
CA VAL A 292 23.33 -18.05 -1.42
C VAL A 292 22.05 -17.80 -0.61
N PRO A 293 21.78 -18.58 0.44
CA PRO A 293 20.64 -18.31 1.33
C PRO A 293 20.71 -16.92 1.96
N THR A 294 19.56 -16.28 2.16
CA THR A 294 19.49 -14.96 2.83
C THR A 294 20.05 -14.97 4.24
N THR A 295 19.97 -16.14 4.92
CA THR A 295 20.52 -16.35 6.28
C THR A 295 22.04 -16.36 6.33
N ALA A 296 22.71 -16.61 5.21
CA ALA A 296 24.16 -16.67 5.09
C ALA A 296 24.83 -15.30 4.92
N VAL A 297 24.03 -14.24 4.69
CA VAL A 297 24.53 -12.91 4.33
C VAL A 297 24.23 -11.90 5.43
N GLU A 298 25.24 -11.22 5.90
CA GLU A 298 25.13 -10.04 6.75
C GLU A 298 25.21 -8.78 5.86
N GLY A 299 24.20 -7.92 5.94
CA GLY A 299 24.08 -6.72 5.12
C GLY A 299 22.74 -6.66 4.38
N SER A 300 22.34 -5.46 3.98
CA SER A 300 21.00 -5.24 3.40
C SER A 300 20.98 -4.51 2.06
N LEU A 301 22.07 -3.83 1.71
CA LEU A 301 22.18 -3.04 0.48
C LEU A 301 23.12 -3.72 -0.52
N ALA A 302 23.72 -2.96 -1.41
CA ALA A 302 24.60 -3.45 -2.47
C ALA A 302 25.86 -4.18 -1.98
N GLN A 303 26.20 -4.11 -0.69
CA GLN A 303 27.36 -4.77 -0.11
C GLN A 303 26.95 -5.61 1.10
N GLY A 304 27.53 -6.79 1.21
CA GLY A 304 27.31 -7.71 2.31
C GLY A 304 28.59 -8.45 2.70
N THR A 305 28.49 -9.23 3.77
CA THR A 305 29.53 -10.10 4.27
C THR A 305 28.97 -11.51 4.38
N VAL A 306 29.68 -12.49 3.87
CA VAL A 306 29.44 -13.91 4.09
C VAL A 306 30.60 -14.47 4.88
N TYR A 307 30.42 -15.61 5.51
CA TYR A 307 31.46 -16.24 6.32
C TYR A 307 31.83 -17.60 5.71
N GLN A 308 33.11 -17.81 5.50
CA GLN A 308 33.69 -19.09 5.09
C GLN A 308 34.47 -19.70 6.24
N LEU A 309 34.57 -21.02 6.28
CA LEU A 309 35.44 -21.67 7.27
C LEU A 309 36.88 -21.69 6.77
N ASP A 310 37.81 -21.26 7.59
CA ASP A 310 39.23 -21.43 7.33
C ASP A 310 39.60 -22.93 7.41
N GLU A 311 40.22 -23.45 6.38
CA GLU A 311 40.55 -24.88 6.27
C GLU A 311 41.53 -25.38 7.35
N GLU A 312 42.34 -24.52 7.91
CA GLU A 312 43.37 -24.88 8.90
C GLU A 312 42.86 -24.77 10.35
N THR A 313 42.06 -23.73 10.62
CA THR A 313 41.61 -23.42 12.00
C THR A 313 40.18 -23.83 12.25
N GLY A 314 39.34 -23.99 11.20
CA GLY A 314 37.91 -24.21 11.30
C GLY A 314 37.14 -23.01 11.87
N GLU A 315 37.76 -21.83 11.91
CA GLU A 315 37.11 -20.61 12.40
C GLU A 315 36.44 -19.86 11.25
N PRO A 316 35.32 -19.15 11.50
CA PRO A 316 34.65 -18.32 10.51
C PRO A 316 35.50 -17.11 10.10
N VAL A 317 35.71 -16.95 8.81
CA VAL A 317 36.42 -15.81 8.21
C VAL A 317 35.43 -14.97 7.39
N PRO A 318 35.32 -13.67 7.63
CA PRO A 318 34.41 -12.80 6.87
C PRO A 318 34.96 -12.53 5.47
N VAL A 319 34.11 -12.69 4.46
CA VAL A 319 34.37 -12.40 3.04
C VAL A 319 33.38 -11.33 2.58
N GLY A 320 33.89 -10.20 2.09
CA GLY A 320 33.06 -9.13 1.54
C GLY A 320 32.53 -9.49 0.15
N VAL A 321 31.22 -9.32 -0.07
CA VAL A 321 30.56 -9.63 -1.32
C VAL A 321 29.72 -8.45 -1.82
N GLU A 322 29.58 -8.34 -3.14
CA GLU A 322 28.60 -7.45 -3.74
C GLU A 322 27.28 -8.20 -3.97
N LEU A 323 26.21 -7.63 -3.44
CA LEU A 323 24.88 -8.20 -3.52
C LEU A 323 24.13 -7.71 -4.76
N GLY A 324 23.25 -8.54 -5.27
CA GLY A 324 22.33 -8.22 -6.35
C GLY A 324 20.88 -8.25 -5.92
N LEU A 325 20.06 -8.98 -6.69
CA LEU A 325 18.67 -9.19 -6.36
C LEU A 325 18.51 -10.02 -5.07
N ARG A 326 17.50 -9.66 -4.29
CA ARG A 326 17.14 -10.39 -3.09
C ARG A 326 15.78 -11.04 -3.30
N GLY A 327 15.74 -12.36 -3.26
CA GLY A 327 14.51 -13.14 -3.23
C GLY A 327 14.07 -13.45 -1.80
N PRO A 328 12.98 -14.21 -1.63
CA PRO A 328 12.49 -14.59 -0.31
C PRO A 328 13.48 -15.45 0.49
N ASP A 329 14.15 -16.39 -0.16
CA ASP A 329 15.03 -17.37 0.49
C ASP A 329 16.50 -17.22 0.08
N THR A 330 16.80 -16.56 -1.03
CA THR A 330 18.14 -16.46 -1.62
C THR A 330 18.49 -15.04 -1.98
N VAL A 331 19.81 -14.75 -2.05
CA VAL A 331 20.39 -13.48 -2.49
C VAL A 331 21.36 -13.73 -3.62
N GLU A 332 21.30 -12.92 -4.67
CA GLU A 332 22.26 -12.90 -5.76
C GLU A 332 23.61 -12.35 -5.28
N ILE A 333 24.68 -13.03 -5.62
CA ILE A 333 26.06 -12.57 -5.42
C ILE A 333 26.64 -12.16 -6.77
N LYS A 334 26.92 -10.87 -6.94
CA LYS A 334 27.52 -10.32 -8.17
C LYS A 334 29.03 -10.51 -8.22
N SER A 335 29.68 -10.41 -7.06
CA SER A 335 31.13 -10.59 -6.93
C SER A 335 31.53 -10.95 -5.50
N GLY A 336 32.69 -11.57 -5.34
CA GLY A 336 33.26 -11.92 -4.04
C GLY A 336 33.21 -13.43 -3.72
N LEU A 337 32.45 -14.23 -4.49
CA LEU A 337 32.42 -15.68 -4.40
C LEU A 337 32.48 -16.31 -5.79
N GLU A 338 32.93 -17.55 -5.84
CA GLU A 338 32.90 -18.44 -7.01
C GLU A 338 31.85 -19.55 -6.84
N GLU A 339 31.43 -20.16 -7.96
CA GLU A 339 30.51 -21.30 -7.92
C GLU A 339 31.14 -22.50 -7.21
N GLY A 340 30.49 -22.99 -6.18
CA GLY A 340 30.97 -24.10 -5.36
C GLY A 340 31.69 -23.68 -4.07
N ASP A 341 31.91 -22.36 -3.85
CA ASP A 341 32.43 -21.88 -2.57
C ASP A 341 31.46 -22.20 -1.44
N GLU A 342 31.97 -22.77 -0.35
CA GLU A 342 31.20 -23.06 0.83
C GLU A 342 31.13 -21.86 1.76
N VAL A 343 29.91 -21.42 2.10
CA VAL A 343 29.65 -20.35 3.06
C VAL A 343 28.84 -20.88 4.23
N LEU A 344 28.95 -20.25 5.38
CA LEU A 344 28.12 -20.58 6.53
C LEU A 344 26.65 -20.33 6.23
N GLN A 345 25.78 -21.27 6.58
CA GLN A 345 24.34 -21.16 6.41
C GLN A 345 23.75 -20.00 7.24
N PHE A 346 24.37 -19.69 8.38
CA PHE A 346 23.94 -18.64 9.29
C PHE A 346 25.14 -17.74 9.66
N VAL A 347 24.84 -16.45 9.81
CA VAL A 347 25.83 -15.44 10.25
C VAL A 347 26.26 -15.76 11.70
N PRO A 348 27.56 -15.91 11.99
CA PRO A 348 28.03 -16.19 13.34
C PRO A 348 27.71 -15.04 14.31
N GLY A 349 27.19 -15.37 15.50
CA GLY A 349 26.84 -14.39 16.52
C GLY A 349 25.40 -13.87 16.50
N VAL A 350 24.59 -14.26 15.51
CA VAL A 350 23.14 -14.04 15.50
C VAL A 350 22.48 -15.27 16.11
N GLU A 351 21.75 -15.11 17.23
CA GLU A 351 20.99 -16.20 17.81
C GLU A 351 19.98 -16.77 16.80
N ASN A 352 20.07 -18.06 16.57
CA ASN A 352 19.19 -18.77 15.65
C ASN A 352 17.76 -18.75 16.23
N PRO A 353 16.73 -18.20 15.57
CA PRO A 353 15.37 -18.13 16.12
C PRO A 353 14.73 -19.50 16.36
N ASP A 354 15.29 -20.57 15.79
CA ASP A 354 14.86 -21.98 15.99
C ASP A 354 15.71 -22.75 17.03
N GLY A 355 16.78 -22.14 17.57
CA GLY A 355 17.62 -22.72 18.60
C GLY A 355 16.92 -22.74 19.93
N GLY A 356 16.32 -23.87 20.28
CA GLY A 356 15.62 -24.11 21.52
C GLY A 356 16.42 -23.75 22.76
N MET A 357 15.71 -23.20 23.72
CA MET A 357 16.00 -23.00 25.14
C MET A 357 17.17 -23.84 25.69
N GLY A 358 18.23 -23.16 26.06
CA GLY A 358 19.31 -23.75 26.82
C GLY A 358 20.06 -22.70 27.60
N GLY A 359 19.75 -22.52 28.87
CA GLY A 359 20.62 -21.90 29.82
C GLY A 359 20.09 -20.67 30.53
N GLU A 360 19.19 -20.88 31.51
CA GLU A 360 19.10 -20.04 32.71
C GLU A 360 20.49 -19.97 33.38
N GLU A 361 21.18 -18.89 33.23
CA GLU A 361 22.22 -18.51 34.18
C GLU A 361 21.64 -17.48 35.13
N MET A 362 21.14 -17.98 36.26
CA MET A 362 20.98 -17.20 37.48
C MET A 362 22.35 -16.73 37.93
N PHE A 363 22.56 -15.42 38.06
CA PHE A 363 23.53 -14.84 38.98
C PHE A 363 22.87 -13.76 39.81
N TRP A 364 22.91 -14.00 41.05
CA TRP A 364 22.71 -13.38 42.37
C TRP A 364 22.55 -11.85 42.42
#